data_3b6fad7b207e904e93c7e18fe8d1c3dd
#
_entry.id   3b6fad7b207e904e93c7e18fe8d1c3dd
#
_cell.length_a   1.000
_cell.length_b   1.000
_cell.length_c   1.000
_cell.angle_alpha   90.00
_cell.angle_beta   90.00
_cell.angle_gamma   90.00
#
_symmetry.space_group_name_H-M   'P 1'
#
loop_
_entity.id
_entity.type
_entity.pdbx_description
1 polymer ?
#
loop_
_entity_poly.entity_id
_entity_poly.type
_entity_poly.pdbx_seq_one_letter_code
_entity_poly.pdbx_strand_id
1 'polypeptide(L)'
;MKYFMGFDTSCYTTSIAVLDETGCLVADKRKILSVKSGARGMAQSEMVFQHTRNLPDLLDQIIADLGTPIELKAIGVSAFPRSQPDSYMPAFLVGEGYARGLAVMNGIGIWRLSHQESHIYAGIWSAGGPNKDRFLAVHASGGTTEVVLVEKNDDVSHITLLGGSKDLNAGQFVDRVGVALHLPFPAGRHLEALALHHHANAIDIPFSVKGLQASFSGPASHVFRMLAKGYAPESVAAGVELCIARSLAKLIIAAIEKTGVTDILLVGGVMSNRYIRETIQKKVSKASFMTKLHFPDSKYSPDNAVGAAYFALQRGT
;
A
#
# COMPACT_ATOMS: atom_id res chain seq x y z
N MET A 1 -10.89 -27.39 -9.47
CA MET A 1 -9.96 -26.40 -8.86
C MET A 1 -10.79 -25.41 -8.09
N LYS A 2 -10.46 -25.19 -6.84
CA LYS A 2 -11.21 -24.31 -5.93
C LYS A 2 -10.61 -22.90 -5.98
N TYR A 3 -11.48 -21.89 -5.93
CA TYR A 3 -11.08 -20.49 -6.08
C TYR A 3 -11.51 -19.62 -4.91
N PHE A 4 -10.72 -18.61 -4.64
CA PHE A 4 -10.94 -17.58 -3.62
C PHE A 4 -10.94 -16.22 -4.30
N MET A 5 -12.05 -15.50 -4.19
CA MET A 5 -12.24 -14.24 -4.90
C MET A 5 -12.14 -13.05 -3.95
N GLY A 6 -11.48 -11.99 -4.37
CA GLY A 6 -11.37 -10.74 -3.63
C GLY A 6 -12.06 -9.59 -4.35
N PHE A 7 -12.65 -8.66 -3.59
CA PHE A 7 -13.23 -7.41 -4.09
C PHE A 7 -12.61 -6.21 -3.36
N ASP A 8 -12.27 -5.18 -4.10
CA ASP A 8 -11.89 -3.89 -3.56
C ASP A 8 -12.48 -2.74 -4.40
N THR A 9 -13.30 -1.91 -3.76
CA THR A 9 -13.89 -0.68 -4.32
C THR A 9 -13.63 0.51 -3.39
N SER A 10 -12.47 0.52 -2.74
CA SER A 10 -12.14 1.45 -1.66
C SER A 10 -12.02 2.91 -2.08
N CYS A 11 -11.33 3.20 -3.19
CA CYS A 11 -11.01 4.55 -3.62
C CYS A 11 -11.12 4.71 -5.14
N TYR A 12 -9.98 4.86 -5.83
CA TYR A 12 -9.92 5.20 -7.25
C TYR A 12 -9.78 4.01 -8.18
N THR A 13 -9.87 2.78 -7.67
CA THR A 13 -9.71 1.56 -8.46
C THR A 13 -10.81 0.56 -8.15
N THR A 14 -11.58 0.16 -9.16
CA THR A 14 -12.42 -1.04 -9.07
C THR A 14 -11.54 -2.24 -9.30
N SER A 15 -11.49 -3.19 -8.39
CA SER A 15 -10.61 -4.36 -8.49
C SER A 15 -11.30 -5.65 -8.08
N ILE A 16 -11.03 -6.73 -8.83
CA ILE A 16 -11.37 -8.11 -8.49
C ILE A 16 -10.13 -8.97 -8.74
N ALA A 17 -9.80 -9.83 -7.80
CA ALA A 17 -8.72 -10.79 -7.92
C ALA A 17 -9.20 -12.19 -7.57
N VAL A 18 -8.60 -13.21 -8.18
CA VAL A 18 -8.91 -14.62 -7.91
C VAL A 18 -7.61 -15.38 -7.66
N LEU A 19 -7.56 -16.05 -6.53
CA LEU A 19 -6.51 -17.02 -6.20
C LEU A 19 -7.06 -18.44 -6.30
N ASP A 20 -6.23 -19.39 -6.69
CA ASP A 20 -6.53 -20.79 -6.55
C ASP A 20 -6.23 -21.30 -5.13
N GLU A 21 -6.54 -22.57 -4.87
CA GLU A 21 -6.30 -23.23 -3.57
C GLU A 21 -4.84 -23.35 -3.16
N THR A 22 -3.89 -23.14 -4.11
CA THR A 22 -2.45 -23.11 -3.82
C THR A 22 -1.95 -21.70 -3.50
N GLY A 23 -2.81 -20.69 -3.66
CA GLY A 23 -2.47 -19.28 -3.49
C GLY A 23 -1.87 -18.61 -4.73
N CYS A 24 -1.90 -19.30 -5.89
CA CYS A 24 -1.51 -18.68 -7.16
C CYS A 24 -2.57 -17.70 -7.64
N LEU A 25 -2.13 -16.53 -8.11
CA LEU A 25 -3.01 -15.54 -8.72
C LEU A 25 -3.38 -15.96 -10.13
N VAL A 26 -4.66 -16.29 -10.33
CA VAL A 26 -5.19 -16.77 -11.62
C VAL A 26 -5.92 -15.68 -12.40
N ALA A 27 -6.43 -14.65 -11.70
CA ALA A 27 -6.98 -13.46 -12.34
C ALA A 27 -6.79 -12.21 -11.47
N ASP A 28 -6.48 -11.07 -12.09
CA ASP A 28 -6.36 -9.75 -11.46
C ASP A 28 -6.87 -8.70 -12.44
N LYS A 29 -8.09 -8.24 -12.23
CA LYS A 29 -8.75 -7.25 -13.08
C LYS A 29 -8.95 -5.96 -12.32
N ARG A 30 -8.46 -4.87 -12.91
CA ARG A 30 -8.52 -3.54 -12.30
C ARG A 30 -8.96 -2.51 -13.32
N LYS A 31 -9.80 -1.56 -12.87
CA LYS A 31 -10.22 -0.41 -13.67
C LYS A 31 -10.14 0.85 -12.83
N ILE A 32 -9.24 1.75 -13.22
CA ILE A 32 -9.07 3.04 -12.55
C ILE A 32 -10.29 3.92 -12.89
N LEU A 33 -10.81 4.61 -11.88
CA LEU A 33 -11.91 5.55 -12.05
C LEU A 33 -11.47 6.79 -12.82
N SER A 34 -12.37 7.31 -13.65
CA SER A 34 -12.14 8.52 -14.41
C SER A 34 -12.36 9.76 -13.54
N VAL A 35 -11.31 10.51 -13.26
CA VAL A 35 -11.38 11.79 -12.53
C VAL A 35 -11.47 12.93 -13.54
N LYS A 36 -12.37 13.89 -13.33
CA LYS A 36 -12.49 15.09 -14.17
C LYS A 36 -11.19 15.88 -14.17
N SER A 37 -10.77 16.32 -15.36
CA SER A 37 -9.55 17.14 -15.49
C SER A 37 -9.62 18.37 -14.59
N GLY A 38 -8.54 18.62 -13.82
CA GLY A 38 -8.43 19.73 -12.87
C GLY A 38 -9.12 19.52 -11.51
N ALA A 39 -9.82 18.39 -11.31
CA ALA A 39 -10.40 18.07 -10.00
C ALA A 39 -9.31 17.57 -9.03
N ARG A 40 -9.44 17.96 -7.74
CA ARG A 40 -8.53 17.53 -6.66
C ARG A 40 -9.01 16.27 -5.93
N GLY A 41 -10.04 15.60 -6.45
CA GLY A 41 -10.65 14.41 -5.86
C GLY A 41 -11.96 14.06 -6.58
N MET A 42 -12.66 13.06 -6.06
CA MET A 42 -13.96 12.60 -6.60
C MET A 42 -14.98 12.50 -5.47
N ALA A 43 -16.23 12.91 -5.75
CA ALA A 43 -17.33 12.72 -4.81
C ALA A 43 -17.62 11.22 -4.61
N GLN A 44 -18.02 10.85 -3.39
CA GLN A 44 -18.34 9.46 -3.07
C GLN A 44 -19.47 8.87 -3.95
N SER A 45 -20.47 9.68 -4.27
CA SER A 45 -21.55 9.29 -5.19
C SER A 45 -21.05 8.95 -6.58
N GLU A 46 -20.06 9.69 -7.08
CA GLU A 46 -19.43 9.41 -8.38
C GLU A 46 -18.58 8.13 -8.33
N MET A 47 -17.86 7.89 -7.22
CA MET A 47 -17.13 6.63 -7.00
C MET A 47 -18.11 5.44 -7.02
N VAL A 48 -19.18 5.52 -6.23
CA VAL A 48 -20.25 4.50 -6.19
C VAL A 48 -20.80 4.22 -7.59
N PHE A 49 -21.12 5.27 -8.35
CA PHE A 49 -21.65 5.12 -9.72
C PHE A 49 -20.65 4.39 -10.63
N GLN A 50 -19.39 4.81 -10.63
CA GLN A 50 -18.38 4.19 -11.50
C GLN A 50 -18.05 2.76 -11.08
N HIS A 51 -17.92 2.47 -9.78
CA HIS A 51 -17.71 1.10 -9.30
C HIS A 51 -18.86 0.18 -9.67
N THR A 52 -20.11 0.65 -9.51
CA THR A 52 -21.31 -0.13 -9.89
C THR A 52 -21.31 -0.50 -11.37
N ARG A 53 -20.84 0.41 -12.24
CA ARG A 53 -20.72 0.13 -13.67
C ARG A 53 -19.54 -0.76 -14.05
N ASN A 54 -18.45 -0.66 -13.31
CA ASN A 54 -17.21 -1.36 -13.64
C ASN A 54 -17.22 -2.83 -13.19
N LEU A 55 -17.86 -3.16 -12.06
CA LEU A 55 -17.82 -4.51 -11.50
C LEU A 55 -18.37 -5.59 -12.43
N PRO A 56 -19.52 -5.42 -13.11
CA PRO A 56 -20.01 -6.41 -14.07
C PRO A 56 -18.98 -6.68 -15.18
N ASP A 57 -18.41 -5.62 -15.78
CA ASP A 57 -17.41 -5.76 -16.85
C ASP A 57 -16.17 -6.55 -16.38
N LEU A 58 -15.72 -6.32 -15.12
CA LEU A 58 -14.58 -7.04 -14.58
C LEU A 58 -14.91 -8.51 -14.25
N LEU A 59 -16.14 -8.80 -13.81
CA LEU A 59 -16.59 -10.17 -13.60
C LEU A 59 -16.66 -10.94 -14.92
N ASP A 60 -17.19 -10.32 -15.98
CA ASP A 60 -17.23 -10.92 -17.31
C ASP A 60 -15.81 -11.26 -17.82
N GLN A 61 -14.85 -10.37 -17.61
CA GLN A 61 -13.44 -10.60 -17.95
C GLN A 61 -12.82 -11.76 -17.15
N ILE A 62 -13.16 -11.91 -15.85
CA ILE A 62 -12.70 -13.03 -15.03
C ILE A 62 -13.26 -14.34 -15.53
N ILE A 63 -14.56 -14.37 -15.85
CA ILE A 63 -15.20 -15.57 -16.41
C ILE A 63 -14.60 -15.93 -17.77
N ALA A 64 -14.30 -14.93 -18.62
CA ALA A 64 -13.63 -15.16 -19.89
C ALA A 64 -12.22 -15.76 -19.74
N ASP A 65 -11.46 -15.32 -18.72
CA ASP A 65 -10.11 -15.83 -18.45
C ASP A 65 -10.12 -17.26 -17.85
N LEU A 66 -11.03 -17.53 -16.92
CA LEU A 66 -11.03 -18.78 -16.14
C LEU A 66 -11.94 -19.85 -16.74
N GLY A 67 -12.89 -19.47 -17.59
CA GLY A 67 -13.95 -20.35 -18.07
C GLY A 67 -15.03 -20.61 -17.01
N THR A 68 -16.05 -21.36 -17.37
CA THR A 68 -17.16 -21.76 -16.48
C THR A 68 -17.32 -23.27 -16.45
N PRO A 69 -17.75 -23.87 -15.33
CA PRO A 69 -18.09 -23.25 -14.04
C PRO A 69 -16.87 -22.93 -13.17
N ILE A 70 -16.98 -21.88 -12.34
CA ILE A 70 -15.98 -21.53 -11.33
C ILE A 70 -16.46 -22.05 -9.97
N GLU A 71 -15.68 -22.92 -9.34
CA GLU A 71 -15.97 -23.42 -7.99
C GLU A 71 -15.41 -22.45 -6.95
N LEU A 72 -16.18 -21.42 -6.56
CA LEU A 72 -15.81 -20.51 -5.47
C LEU A 72 -15.93 -21.22 -4.12
N LYS A 73 -14.95 -21.00 -3.23
CA LYS A 73 -14.95 -21.51 -1.85
C LYS A 73 -15.18 -20.43 -0.81
N ALA A 74 -14.65 -19.26 -1.01
CA ALA A 74 -14.88 -18.09 -0.16
C ALA A 74 -14.63 -16.80 -0.93
N ILE A 75 -15.19 -15.72 -0.40
CA ILE A 75 -15.01 -14.36 -0.93
C ILE A 75 -14.48 -13.47 0.16
N GLY A 76 -13.43 -12.69 -0.15
CA GLY A 76 -12.94 -11.59 0.69
C GLY A 76 -13.37 -10.25 0.11
N VAL A 77 -13.64 -9.27 0.96
CA VAL A 77 -14.00 -7.94 0.50
C VAL A 77 -13.43 -6.85 1.41
N SER A 78 -12.77 -5.86 0.80
CA SER A 78 -12.43 -4.60 1.45
C SER A 78 -13.75 -3.86 1.73
N ALA A 79 -14.20 -3.87 2.99
CA ALA A 79 -15.56 -3.43 3.38
C ALA A 79 -15.60 -2.07 4.08
N PHE A 80 -14.46 -1.59 4.57
CA PHE A 80 -14.33 -0.30 5.28
C PHE A 80 -12.89 0.19 5.27
N PRO A 81 -12.63 1.50 5.48
CA PRO A 81 -11.27 2.05 5.41
C PRO A 81 -10.28 1.49 6.43
N ARG A 82 -10.65 1.44 7.71
CA ARG A 82 -9.82 0.98 8.83
C ARG A 82 -10.66 0.19 9.83
N SER A 83 -10.03 -0.72 10.57
CA SER A 83 -10.65 -1.53 11.64
C SER A 83 -10.86 -0.66 12.90
N GLN A 84 -11.70 0.38 12.78
CA GLN A 84 -12.08 1.31 13.85
C GLN A 84 -13.60 1.47 13.85
N PRO A 85 -14.21 1.73 15.04
CA PRO A 85 -15.62 2.09 15.10
C PRO A 85 -15.92 3.27 14.15
N ASP A 86 -17.05 3.23 13.48
CA ASP A 86 -17.54 4.28 12.57
C ASP A 86 -16.68 4.55 11.32
N SER A 87 -15.72 3.68 11.00
CA SER A 87 -14.94 3.75 9.77
C SER A 87 -15.80 3.36 8.58
N TYR A 88 -16.32 4.35 7.85
CA TYR A 88 -17.29 4.18 6.79
C TYR A 88 -16.99 5.08 5.59
N MET A 89 -17.12 4.51 4.38
CA MET A 89 -17.18 5.27 3.12
C MET A 89 -18.14 4.57 2.14
N PRO A 90 -19.05 5.30 1.46
CA PRO A 90 -20.05 4.72 0.55
C PRO A 90 -19.47 3.86 -0.56
N ALA A 91 -18.30 4.16 -1.09
CA ALA A 91 -17.66 3.41 -2.17
C ALA A 91 -17.48 1.93 -1.84
N PHE A 92 -17.18 1.58 -0.58
CA PHE A 92 -16.99 0.19 -0.13
C PHE A 92 -18.26 -0.66 -0.24
N LEU A 93 -19.44 -0.04 -0.07
CA LEU A 93 -20.72 -0.76 -0.14
C LEU A 93 -20.96 -1.44 -1.49
N VAL A 94 -20.36 -0.93 -2.56
CA VAL A 94 -20.53 -1.51 -3.90
C VAL A 94 -19.88 -2.89 -3.95
N GLY A 95 -18.59 -2.99 -3.61
CA GLY A 95 -17.87 -4.26 -3.57
C GLY A 95 -18.48 -5.23 -2.56
N GLU A 96 -18.85 -4.73 -1.38
CA GLU A 96 -19.49 -5.55 -0.33
C GLU A 96 -20.84 -6.11 -0.80
N GLY A 97 -21.68 -5.31 -1.47
CA GLY A 97 -22.95 -5.74 -2.01
C GLY A 97 -22.81 -6.87 -3.05
N TYR A 98 -21.86 -6.73 -3.99
CA TYR A 98 -21.55 -7.78 -4.97
C TYR A 98 -21.01 -9.05 -4.32
N ALA A 99 -20.02 -8.91 -3.42
CA ALA A 99 -19.43 -10.03 -2.69
C ALA A 99 -20.46 -10.80 -1.89
N ARG A 100 -21.36 -10.10 -1.18
CA ARG A 100 -22.42 -10.71 -0.39
C ARG A 100 -23.45 -11.43 -1.27
N GLY A 101 -23.87 -10.80 -2.37
CA GLY A 101 -24.80 -11.42 -3.32
C GLY A 101 -24.26 -12.73 -3.89
N LEU A 102 -23.01 -12.72 -4.35
CA LEU A 102 -22.34 -13.91 -4.87
C LEU A 102 -22.15 -14.98 -3.78
N ALA A 103 -21.76 -14.60 -2.57
CA ALA A 103 -21.58 -15.55 -1.47
C ALA A 103 -22.88 -16.27 -1.11
N VAL A 104 -23.99 -15.53 -0.97
CA VAL A 104 -25.31 -16.10 -0.67
C VAL A 104 -25.78 -17.04 -1.77
N MET A 105 -25.65 -16.64 -3.05
CA MET A 105 -26.09 -17.46 -4.19
C MET A 105 -25.27 -18.74 -4.34
N ASN A 106 -24.02 -18.76 -3.93
CA ASN A 106 -23.15 -19.94 -4.00
C ASN A 106 -23.09 -20.74 -2.68
N GLY A 107 -23.76 -20.29 -1.62
CA GLY A 107 -23.72 -20.95 -0.30
C GLY A 107 -22.33 -21.00 0.33
N ILE A 108 -21.51 -19.96 0.14
CA ILE A 108 -20.11 -19.88 0.60
C ILE A 108 -19.88 -18.76 1.61
N GLY A 109 -18.75 -18.81 2.32
CA GLY A 109 -18.35 -17.79 3.28
C GLY A 109 -17.93 -16.46 2.64
N ILE A 110 -18.24 -15.37 3.34
CA ILE A 110 -17.72 -14.03 3.03
C ILE A 110 -16.89 -13.51 4.20
N TRP A 111 -15.70 -12.97 3.88
CA TRP A 111 -14.77 -12.40 4.82
C TRP A 111 -14.61 -10.91 4.58
N ARG A 112 -14.94 -10.12 5.60
CA ARG A 112 -14.83 -8.65 5.57
C ARG A 112 -13.52 -8.23 6.23
N LEU A 113 -12.78 -7.35 5.56
CA LEU A 113 -11.56 -6.76 6.10
C LEU A 113 -11.51 -5.26 5.79
N SER A 114 -10.71 -4.53 6.52
CA SER A 114 -10.46 -3.12 6.21
C SER A 114 -9.56 -3.00 4.96
N HIS A 115 -9.61 -1.85 4.32
CA HIS A 115 -8.70 -1.53 3.21
C HIS A 115 -7.23 -1.56 3.65
N GLN A 116 -6.94 -1.12 4.87
CA GLN A 116 -5.61 -1.22 5.46
C GLN A 116 -5.14 -2.69 5.58
N GLU A 117 -6.01 -3.59 6.05
CA GLU A 117 -5.72 -5.03 6.08
C GLU A 117 -5.53 -5.59 4.67
N SER A 118 -6.37 -5.18 3.70
CA SER A 118 -6.23 -5.61 2.31
C SER A 118 -4.83 -5.31 1.75
N HIS A 119 -4.30 -4.12 1.98
CA HIS A 119 -2.93 -3.78 1.60
C HIS A 119 -1.87 -4.63 2.33
N ILE A 120 -2.05 -4.90 3.62
CA ILE A 120 -1.13 -5.75 4.38
C ILE A 120 -1.15 -7.19 3.85
N TYR A 121 -2.33 -7.77 3.61
CA TYR A 121 -2.46 -9.14 3.10
C TYR A 121 -1.97 -9.27 1.66
N ALA A 122 -2.18 -8.28 0.80
CA ALA A 122 -1.58 -8.22 -0.53
C ALA A 122 -0.04 -8.19 -0.45
N GLY A 123 0.48 -7.43 0.51
CA GLY A 123 1.91 -7.36 0.79
C GLY A 123 2.49 -8.69 1.28
N ILE A 124 1.83 -9.36 2.22
CA ILE A 124 2.23 -10.67 2.74
C ILE A 124 2.26 -11.71 1.62
N TRP A 125 1.19 -11.77 0.84
CA TRP A 125 1.08 -12.69 -0.29
C TRP A 125 2.20 -12.47 -1.31
N SER A 126 2.40 -11.22 -1.73
CA SER A 126 3.37 -10.86 -2.76
C SER A 126 4.82 -11.02 -2.32
N ALA A 127 5.14 -10.79 -1.04
CA ALA A 127 6.48 -10.90 -0.48
C ALA A 127 6.81 -12.34 0.02
N GLY A 128 5.83 -13.24 0.06
CA GLY A 128 5.97 -14.56 0.69
C GLY A 128 6.19 -14.50 2.21
N GLY A 129 5.62 -13.50 2.85
CA GLY A 129 5.73 -13.27 4.30
C GLY A 129 5.52 -11.81 4.71
N PRO A 130 5.52 -11.50 6.01
CA PRO A 130 5.81 -12.31 7.21
C PRO A 130 4.84 -13.48 7.43
N ASN A 131 5.40 -14.64 7.84
CA ASN A 131 4.62 -15.83 8.19
C ASN A 131 4.36 -15.94 9.71
N LYS A 132 4.72 -14.91 10.48
CA LYS A 132 4.49 -14.83 11.92
C LYS A 132 3.17 -14.14 12.22
N ASP A 133 2.57 -14.50 13.35
CA ASP A 133 1.33 -13.88 13.80
C ASP A 133 1.55 -12.46 14.32
N ARG A 134 2.78 -12.12 14.70
CA ARG A 134 3.16 -10.80 15.19
C ARG A 134 4.31 -10.23 14.37
N PHE A 135 4.06 -9.11 13.68
CA PHE A 135 5.04 -8.43 12.84
C PHE A 135 4.77 -6.91 12.76
N LEU A 136 5.76 -6.17 12.29
CA LEU A 136 5.59 -4.75 11.98
C LEU A 136 5.19 -4.58 10.52
N ALA A 137 4.32 -3.62 10.21
CA ALA A 137 4.11 -3.16 8.85
C ALA A 137 4.39 -1.67 8.74
N VAL A 138 5.12 -1.29 7.68
CA VAL A 138 5.41 0.11 7.34
C VAL A 138 4.68 0.42 6.05
N HIS A 139 3.72 1.31 6.11
CA HIS A 139 2.99 1.79 4.94
C HIS A 139 3.49 3.18 4.57
N ALA A 140 4.12 3.32 3.41
CA ALA A 140 4.61 4.59 2.91
C ALA A 140 4.12 4.86 1.49
N SER A 141 3.21 5.82 1.36
CA SER A 141 2.52 6.18 0.11
C SER A 141 2.26 7.69 0.04
N GLY A 142 1.51 8.12 -0.96
CA GLY A 142 1.00 9.50 -1.06
C GLY A 142 0.00 9.86 0.03
N GLY A 143 -0.80 8.89 0.49
CA GLY A 143 -1.83 9.11 1.51
C GLY A 143 -1.42 8.75 2.93
N THR A 144 -0.35 7.96 3.10
CA THR A 144 -0.01 7.35 4.40
C THR A 144 1.49 7.26 4.58
N THR A 145 1.95 7.50 5.82
CA THR A 145 3.29 7.14 6.28
C THR A 145 3.18 6.73 7.73
N GLU A 146 3.00 5.43 7.95
CA GLU A 146 2.68 4.84 9.25
C GLU A 146 3.54 3.61 9.51
N VAL A 147 3.81 3.37 10.80
CA VAL A 147 4.36 2.11 11.33
C VAL A 147 3.30 1.52 12.24
N VAL A 148 2.86 0.32 11.93
CA VAL A 148 1.85 -0.41 12.71
C VAL A 148 2.40 -1.72 13.22
N LEU A 149 1.93 -2.15 14.38
CA LEU A 149 2.07 -3.52 14.86
C LEU A 149 0.84 -4.30 14.40
N VAL A 150 1.08 -5.42 13.76
CA VAL A 150 0.04 -6.36 13.34
C VAL A 150 0.13 -7.59 14.21
N GLU A 151 -0.98 -7.96 14.84
CA GLU A 151 -1.13 -9.17 15.66
C GLU A 151 -2.32 -9.95 15.09
N LYS A 152 -2.02 -11.10 14.47
CA LYS A 152 -3.02 -12.00 13.89
C LYS A 152 -3.55 -12.91 15.00
N ASN A 153 -4.85 -12.91 15.19
CA ASN A 153 -5.57 -13.90 15.98
C ASN A 153 -6.46 -14.72 15.01
N ASP A 154 -7.01 -15.83 15.48
CA ASP A 154 -7.78 -16.76 14.66
C ASP A 154 -8.92 -16.09 13.87
N ASP A 155 -9.54 -15.04 14.40
CA ASP A 155 -10.69 -14.37 13.78
C ASP A 155 -10.42 -12.96 13.26
N VAL A 156 -9.51 -12.20 13.85
CA VAL A 156 -9.31 -10.76 13.53
C VAL A 156 -7.82 -10.41 13.62
N SER A 157 -7.36 -9.58 12.70
CA SER A 157 -6.04 -8.94 12.81
C SER A 157 -6.16 -7.64 13.60
N HIS A 158 -5.49 -7.58 14.74
CA HIS A 158 -5.35 -6.33 15.48
C HIS A 158 -4.21 -5.50 14.90
N ILE A 159 -4.54 -4.30 14.41
CA ILE A 159 -3.59 -3.35 13.87
C ILE A 159 -3.47 -2.16 14.81
N THR A 160 -2.32 -2.06 15.47
CA THR A 160 -2.02 -0.97 16.41
C THR A 160 -1.09 0.03 15.74
N LEU A 161 -1.53 1.28 15.63
CA LEU A 161 -0.67 2.37 15.15
C LEU A 161 0.41 2.67 16.17
N LEU A 162 1.67 2.49 15.83
CA LEU A 162 2.82 2.81 16.68
C LEU A 162 3.31 4.23 16.48
N GLY A 163 3.26 4.72 15.23
CA GLY A 163 3.74 6.03 14.84
C GLY A 163 3.75 6.24 13.34
N GLY A 164 4.38 7.31 12.88
CA GLY A 164 4.45 7.67 11.46
C GLY A 164 4.73 9.14 11.24
N SER A 165 4.33 9.67 10.09
CA SER A 165 4.46 11.11 9.84
C SER A 165 3.34 11.89 10.50
N LYS A 166 3.72 13.00 11.17
CA LYS A 166 2.77 13.90 11.85
C LYS A 166 2.24 15.03 10.96
N ASP A 167 2.78 15.19 9.76
CA ASP A 167 2.46 16.31 8.89
C ASP A 167 2.32 15.86 7.42
N LEU A 168 3.38 15.81 6.67
CA LEU A 168 3.43 15.45 5.27
C LEU A 168 3.82 13.98 5.11
N ASN A 169 3.10 13.23 4.28
CA ASN A 169 3.46 11.85 3.96
C ASN A 169 4.68 11.78 3.03
N ALA A 170 5.43 10.67 3.10
CA ALA A 170 6.65 10.48 2.29
C ALA A 170 6.37 10.59 0.79
N GLY A 171 5.27 10.00 0.29
CA GLY A 171 4.90 10.12 -1.12
C GLY A 171 4.47 11.54 -1.49
N GLN A 172 3.77 12.27 -0.60
CA GLN A 172 3.48 13.69 -0.82
C GLN A 172 4.75 14.54 -0.87
N PHE A 173 5.78 14.20 -0.08
CA PHE A 173 7.07 14.88 -0.16
C PHE A 173 7.70 14.67 -1.54
N VAL A 174 7.71 13.44 -2.05
CA VAL A 174 8.15 13.12 -3.43
C VAL A 174 7.36 13.94 -4.46
N ASP A 175 6.04 13.94 -4.37
CA ASP A 175 5.16 14.61 -5.35
C ASP A 175 5.34 16.14 -5.32
N ARG A 176 5.45 16.75 -4.14
CA ARG A 176 5.68 18.20 -4.01
C ARG A 176 7.02 18.63 -4.61
N VAL A 177 8.07 17.84 -4.39
CA VAL A 177 9.38 18.11 -5.01
C VAL A 177 9.31 17.87 -6.52
N GLY A 178 8.64 16.80 -6.95
CA GLY A 178 8.43 16.51 -8.36
C GLY A 178 7.73 17.66 -9.09
N VAL A 179 6.66 18.22 -8.51
CA VAL A 179 5.98 19.40 -9.07
C VAL A 179 6.93 20.60 -9.17
N ALA A 180 7.76 20.85 -8.14
CA ALA A 180 8.74 21.94 -8.18
C ALA A 180 9.85 21.72 -9.22
N LEU A 181 10.11 20.47 -9.59
CA LEU A 181 11.04 20.07 -10.65
C LEU A 181 10.36 19.90 -12.01
N HIS A 182 9.08 20.28 -12.16
CA HIS A 182 8.26 20.12 -13.37
C HIS A 182 8.16 18.67 -13.87
N LEU A 183 8.24 17.70 -12.96
CA LEU A 183 8.05 16.27 -13.27
C LEU A 183 6.56 15.92 -13.38
N PRO A 184 6.20 14.93 -14.22
CA PRO A 184 4.82 14.44 -14.27
C PRO A 184 4.33 13.88 -12.94
N PHE A 185 3.03 14.05 -12.67
CA PHE A 185 2.36 13.47 -11.48
C PHE A 185 1.71 12.11 -11.81
N PRO A 186 1.80 11.09 -10.95
CA PRO A 186 2.60 11.00 -9.70
C PRO A 186 4.11 10.99 -9.97
N ALA A 187 4.88 11.73 -9.15
CA ALA A 187 6.28 12.03 -9.46
C ALA A 187 7.26 10.89 -9.10
N GLY A 188 6.83 9.86 -8.37
CA GLY A 188 7.73 8.87 -7.77
C GLY A 188 8.74 8.27 -8.74
N ARG A 189 8.27 7.63 -9.83
CA ARG A 189 9.13 7.01 -10.84
C ARG A 189 10.00 8.02 -11.61
N HIS A 190 9.49 9.23 -11.80
CA HIS A 190 10.21 10.29 -12.51
C HIS A 190 11.33 10.87 -11.66
N LEU A 191 11.08 11.05 -10.35
CA LEU A 191 12.09 11.47 -9.39
C LEU A 191 13.17 10.39 -9.23
N GLU A 192 12.81 9.11 -9.16
CA GLU A 192 13.75 7.99 -9.14
C GLU A 192 14.64 7.96 -10.39
N ALA A 193 14.06 8.14 -11.58
CA ALA A 193 14.82 8.22 -12.83
C ALA A 193 15.79 9.39 -12.85
N LEU A 194 15.38 10.56 -12.31
CA LEU A 194 16.21 11.74 -12.20
C LEU A 194 17.36 11.55 -11.19
N ALA A 195 17.11 10.87 -10.07
CA ALA A 195 18.11 10.58 -9.04
C ALA A 195 19.13 9.51 -9.46
N LEU A 196 18.79 8.69 -10.47
CA LEU A 196 19.61 7.57 -10.90
C LEU A 196 21.02 8.03 -11.27
N HIS A 197 22.03 7.35 -10.70
CA HIS A 197 23.47 7.67 -10.83
C HIS A 197 23.94 8.95 -10.09
N HIS A 198 23.07 9.68 -9.39
CA HIS A 198 23.43 10.91 -8.70
C HIS A 198 23.51 10.79 -7.16
N HIS A 199 23.33 9.58 -6.61
CA HIS A 199 23.33 9.39 -5.14
C HIS A 199 24.67 9.69 -4.45
N ALA A 200 25.80 9.61 -5.18
CA ALA A 200 27.10 10.04 -4.64
C ALA A 200 27.16 11.56 -4.42
N ASN A 201 26.40 12.33 -5.18
CA ASN A 201 26.32 13.78 -5.13
C ASN A 201 24.99 14.29 -4.53
N ALA A 202 24.28 13.42 -3.80
CA ALA A 202 23.02 13.76 -3.15
C ALA A 202 23.21 14.93 -2.19
N ILE A 203 22.35 15.95 -2.27
CA ILE A 203 22.35 17.01 -1.27
C ILE A 203 21.98 16.45 0.10
N ASP A 204 22.61 16.93 1.16
CA ASP A 204 22.24 16.53 2.52
C ASP A 204 20.98 17.27 2.97
N ILE A 205 19.86 16.55 3.02
CA ILE A 205 18.57 17.07 3.50
C ILE A 205 18.41 16.64 4.95
N PRO A 206 18.30 17.58 5.90
CA PRO A 206 18.03 17.25 7.29
C PRO A 206 16.73 16.44 7.44
N PHE A 207 16.81 15.25 8.00
CA PHE A 207 15.62 14.45 8.30
C PHE A 207 15.19 14.64 9.76
N SER A 208 13.89 14.62 10.00
CA SER A 208 13.30 14.87 11.31
C SER A 208 12.53 13.64 11.80
N VAL A 209 13.15 12.87 12.71
CA VAL A 209 12.51 11.72 13.36
C VAL A 209 12.81 11.75 14.86
N LYS A 210 11.75 11.80 15.68
CA LYS A 210 11.83 11.74 17.15
C LYS A 210 11.00 10.56 17.66
N GLY A 211 11.66 9.52 18.16
CA GLY A 211 11.00 8.26 18.50
C GLY A 211 10.28 7.68 17.28
N LEU A 212 8.98 7.45 17.41
CA LEU A 212 8.13 6.90 16.34
C LEU A 212 7.42 7.98 15.51
N GLN A 213 7.83 9.23 15.59
CA GLN A 213 7.24 10.33 14.83
C GLN A 213 8.24 10.91 13.82
N ALA A 214 7.85 10.98 12.56
CA ALA A 214 8.58 11.66 11.49
C ALA A 214 7.90 12.97 11.09
N SER A 215 8.65 13.84 10.42
CA SER A 215 8.13 15.05 9.76
C SER A 215 8.85 15.22 8.43
N PHE A 216 8.10 15.46 7.36
CA PHE A 216 8.63 15.74 6.03
C PHE A 216 8.40 17.19 5.58
N SER A 217 7.63 17.99 6.33
CA SER A 217 7.39 19.40 6.00
C SER A 217 8.68 20.26 6.09
N GLY A 218 9.49 20.01 7.12
CA GLY A 218 10.81 20.65 7.25
C GLY A 218 11.77 20.30 6.12
N PRO A 219 11.99 19.00 5.83
CA PRO A 219 12.71 18.53 4.66
C PRO A 219 12.24 19.15 3.34
N ALA A 220 10.90 19.17 3.09
CA ALA A 220 10.33 19.78 1.89
C ALA A 220 10.68 21.27 1.77
N SER A 221 10.53 22.04 2.86
CA SER A 221 10.90 23.45 2.90
C SER A 221 12.39 23.67 2.67
N HIS A 222 13.25 22.75 3.14
CA HIS A 222 14.69 22.78 2.87
C HIS A 222 14.97 22.57 1.38
N VAL A 223 14.35 21.58 0.76
CA VAL A 223 14.48 21.30 -0.69
C VAL A 223 14.11 22.52 -1.52
N PHE A 224 12.97 23.18 -1.25
CA PHE A 224 12.56 24.36 -2.00
C PHE A 224 13.58 25.51 -1.90
N ARG A 225 14.22 25.67 -0.75
CA ARG A 225 15.32 26.65 -0.61
C ARG A 225 16.57 26.27 -1.41
N MET A 226 16.88 24.97 -1.51
CA MET A 226 18.01 24.50 -2.33
C MET A 226 17.74 24.71 -3.82
N LEU A 227 16.54 24.40 -4.29
CA LEU A 227 16.13 24.66 -5.66
C LEU A 227 16.22 26.16 -6.00
N ALA A 228 15.74 27.02 -5.11
CA ALA A 228 15.86 28.48 -5.28
C ALA A 228 17.30 29.00 -5.32
N LYS A 229 18.26 28.26 -4.74
CA LYS A 229 19.70 28.54 -4.81
C LYS A 229 20.39 27.94 -6.04
N GLY A 230 19.66 27.27 -6.94
CA GLY A 230 20.20 26.71 -8.19
C GLY A 230 20.92 25.37 -8.02
N TYR A 231 20.64 24.60 -6.97
CA TYR A 231 21.18 23.23 -6.85
C TYR A 231 20.66 22.35 -7.99
N ALA A 232 21.51 21.44 -8.48
CA ALA A 232 21.20 20.55 -9.57
C ALA A 232 19.97 19.66 -9.23
N PRO A 233 18.94 19.59 -10.11
CA PRO A 233 17.74 18.80 -9.89
C PRO A 233 18.02 17.34 -9.54
N GLU A 234 19.02 16.72 -10.16
CA GLU A 234 19.44 15.34 -9.95
C GLU A 234 19.96 15.12 -8.51
N SER A 235 20.79 16.02 -8.05
CA SER A 235 21.35 15.99 -6.68
C SER A 235 20.27 16.22 -5.64
N VAL A 236 19.28 17.07 -5.94
CA VAL A 236 18.09 17.29 -5.10
C VAL A 236 17.22 16.02 -5.05
N ALA A 237 16.92 15.41 -6.19
CA ALA A 237 16.14 14.18 -6.26
C ALA A 237 16.79 13.05 -5.46
N ALA A 238 18.11 12.84 -5.63
CA ALA A 238 18.88 11.87 -4.85
C ALA A 238 18.87 12.16 -3.34
N GLY A 239 18.94 13.44 -2.95
CA GLY A 239 18.82 13.88 -1.57
C GLY A 239 17.45 13.58 -0.96
N VAL A 240 16.37 13.74 -1.72
CA VAL A 240 15.00 13.41 -1.28
C VAL A 240 14.87 11.91 -0.98
N GLU A 241 15.33 11.05 -1.88
CA GLU A 241 15.33 9.60 -1.66
C GLU A 241 16.14 9.20 -0.41
N LEU A 242 17.32 9.76 -0.26
CA LEU A 242 18.17 9.52 0.91
C LEU A 242 17.52 9.99 2.22
N CYS A 243 16.86 11.15 2.22
CA CYS A 243 16.14 11.70 3.37
C CYS A 243 14.98 10.78 3.78
N ILE A 244 14.17 10.32 2.82
CA ILE A 244 13.05 9.39 3.06
C ILE A 244 13.59 8.07 3.62
N ALA A 245 14.61 7.49 2.98
CA ALA A 245 15.19 6.22 3.41
C ALA A 245 15.77 6.30 4.84
N ARG A 246 16.46 7.39 5.19
CA ARG A 246 16.96 7.63 6.55
C ARG A 246 15.84 7.78 7.56
N SER A 247 14.78 8.50 7.21
CA SER A 247 13.62 8.72 8.08
C SER A 247 12.90 7.41 8.38
N LEU A 248 12.59 6.63 7.34
CA LEU A 248 11.89 5.35 7.49
C LEU A 248 12.75 4.32 8.22
N ALA A 249 14.05 4.22 7.92
CA ALA A 249 14.95 3.32 8.66
C ALA A 249 14.98 3.65 10.16
N LYS A 250 15.01 4.94 10.52
CA LYS A 250 14.99 5.37 11.93
C LYS A 250 13.68 5.06 12.62
N LEU A 251 12.54 5.24 11.93
CA LEU A 251 11.22 4.83 12.45
C LEU A 251 11.15 3.32 12.69
N ILE A 252 11.66 2.52 11.74
CA ILE A 252 11.71 1.07 11.84
C ILE A 252 12.54 0.63 13.04
N ILE A 253 13.75 1.17 13.19
CA ILE A 253 14.63 0.86 14.32
C ILE A 253 13.94 1.19 15.65
N ALA A 254 13.32 2.37 15.77
CA ALA A 254 12.59 2.76 16.97
C ALA A 254 11.37 1.84 17.25
N ALA A 255 10.71 1.33 16.20
CA ALA A 255 9.62 0.38 16.35
C ALA A 255 10.13 -1.00 16.84
N ILE A 256 11.27 -1.47 16.32
CA ILE A 256 11.94 -2.70 16.79
C ILE A 256 12.32 -2.55 18.26
N GLU A 257 12.96 -1.46 18.65
CA GLU A 257 13.37 -1.18 20.03
C GLU A 257 12.16 -1.18 20.99
N LYS A 258 11.02 -0.61 20.56
CA LYS A 258 9.80 -0.54 21.36
C LYS A 258 9.09 -1.88 21.51
N THR A 259 9.08 -2.71 20.46
CA THR A 259 8.21 -3.89 20.38
C THR A 259 8.93 -5.23 20.49
N GLY A 260 10.25 -5.24 20.26
CA GLY A 260 11.06 -6.46 20.11
C GLY A 260 10.76 -7.25 18.82
N VAL A 261 9.92 -6.71 17.92
CA VAL A 261 9.51 -7.40 16.70
C VAL A 261 10.50 -7.12 15.58
N THR A 262 10.98 -8.18 14.92
CA THR A 262 12.04 -8.12 13.91
C THR A 262 11.60 -8.55 12.51
N ASP A 263 10.39 -9.06 12.33
CA ASP A 263 9.78 -9.30 11.03
C ASP A 263 8.98 -8.06 10.59
N ILE A 264 9.32 -7.50 9.42
CA ILE A 264 8.79 -6.21 8.99
C ILE A 264 8.36 -6.28 7.53
N LEU A 265 7.09 -5.97 7.29
CA LEU A 265 6.52 -5.80 5.96
C LEU A 265 6.57 -4.33 5.56
N LEU A 266 7.08 -4.03 4.35
CA LEU A 266 7.17 -2.67 3.84
C LEU A 266 6.29 -2.51 2.59
N VAL A 267 5.18 -1.78 2.71
CA VAL A 267 4.17 -1.61 1.66
C VAL A 267 4.01 -0.14 1.26
N GLY A 268 3.37 0.09 0.12
CA GLY A 268 3.05 1.40 -0.42
C GLY A 268 4.00 1.84 -1.53
N GLY A 269 3.54 2.82 -2.34
CA GLY A 269 4.23 3.25 -3.55
C GLY A 269 5.66 3.78 -3.35
N VAL A 270 5.97 4.36 -2.19
CA VAL A 270 7.33 4.80 -1.85
C VAL A 270 8.29 3.61 -1.73
N MET A 271 7.78 2.45 -1.30
CA MET A 271 8.58 1.22 -1.22
C MET A 271 8.85 0.57 -2.58
N SER A 272 8.31 1.09 -3.69
CA SER A 272 8.68 0.66 -5.04
C SER A 272 10.06 1.18 -5.45
N ASN A 273 10.53 2.29 -4.86
CA ASN A 273 11.81 2.90 -5.15
C ASN A 273 12.98 2.02 -4.68
N ARG A 274 13.82 1.62 -5.62
CA ARG A 274 14.93 0.68 -5.38
C ARG A 274 15.96 1.22 -4.40
N TYR A 275 16.39 2.47 -4.58
CA TYR A 275 17.41 3.08 -3.72
C TYR A 275 16.93 3.21 -2.26
N ILE A 276 15.66 3.58 -2.08
CA ILE A 276 15.03 3.65 -0.75
C ILE A 276 15.04 2.27 -0.08
N ARG A 277 14.61 1.21 -0.78
CA ARG A 277 14.65 -0.18 -0.27
C ARG A 277 16.05 -0.59 0.17
N GLU A 278 17.04 -0.48 -0.71
CA GLU A 278 18.42 -0.89 -0.46
C GLU A 278 19.02 -0.10 0.72
N THR A 279 18.73 1.19 0.81
CA THR A 279 19.22 2.05 1.90
C THR A 279 18.57 1.68 3.23
N ILE A 280 17.26 1.44 3.27
CA ILE A 280 16.57 0.97 4.47
C ILE A 280 17.16 -0.36 4.91
N GLN A 281 17.28 -1.34 4.01
CA GLN A 281 17.84 -2.65 4.31
C GLN A 281 19.23 -2.54 4.92
N LYS A 282 20.13 -1.78 4.29
CA LYS A 282 21.50 -1.55 4.79
C LYS A 282 21.53 -0.92 6.19
N LYS A 283 20.66 0.07 6.45
CA LYS A 283 20.63 0.77 7.75
C LYS A 283 20.02 -0.07 8.86
N VAL A 284 18.92 -0.76 8.59
CA VAL A 284 18.23 -1.59 9.57
C VAL A 284 19.07 -2.82 9.94
N SER A 285 19.68 -3.48 8.96
CA SER A 285 20.56 -4.64 9.20
C SER A 285 21.82 -4.29 10.02
N LYS A 286 22.31 -3.04 9.92
CA LYS A 286 23.41 -2.57 10.79
C LYS A 286 22.99 -2.35 12.24
N ALA A 287 21.74 -1.99 12.48
CA ALA A 287 21.22 -1.75 13.83
C ALA A 287 20.72 -3.04 14.50
N SER A 288 20.24 -4.03 13.72
CA SER A 288 19.73 -5.31 14.24
C SER A 288 19.96 -6.42 13.22
N PHE A 289 20.86 -7.35 13.53
CA PHE A 289 21.22 -8.49 12.67
C PHE A 289 20.09 -9.52 12.49
N MET A 290 19.08 -9.53 13.37
CA MET A 290 17.97 -10.50 13.33
C MET A 290 16.76 -9.98 12.56
N THR A 291 16.86 -8.80 11.94
CA THR A 291 15.72 -8.19 11.26
C THR A 291 15.52 -8.77 9.87
N LYS A 292 14.28 -9.18 9.58
CA LYS A 292 13.83 -9.64 8.27
C LYS A 292 12.88 -8.62 7.65
N LEU A 293 13.28 -8.08 6.52
CA LEU A 293 12.48 -7.11 5.76
C LEU A 293 11.82 -7.80 4.57
N HIS A 294 10.50 -7.64 4.43
CA HIS A 294 9.70 -8.19 3.36
C HIS A 294 9.23 -7.06 2.44
N PHE A 295 9.62 -7.13 1.17
CA PHE A 295 9.25 -6.14 0.15
C PHE A 295 8.37 -6.80 -0.92
N PRO A 296 7.09 -6.44 -1.00
CA PRO A 296 6.22 -6.92 -2.07
C PRO A 296 6.66 -6.41 -3.44
N ASP A 297 6.17 -7.06 -4.48
CA ASP A 297 6.24 -6.53 -5.84
C ASP A 297 5.45 -5.21 -5.93
N SER A 298 6.08 -4.21 -6.54
CA SER A 298 5.52 -2.84 -6.66
C SER A 298 4.17 -2.79 -7.37
N LYS A 299 3.85 -3.75 -8.23
CA LYS A 299 2.56 -3.83 -8.93
C LYS A 299 1.36 -4.05 -8.00
N TYR A 300 1.60 -4.52 -6.76
CA TYR A 300 0.57 -4.70 -5.73
C TYR A 300 0.56 -3.59 -4.66
N SER A 301 1.37 -2.54 -4.84
CA SER A 301 1.33 -1.35 -3.97
C SER A 301 0.11 -0.44 -4.18
N PRO A 302 -0.42 -0.24 -5.43
CA PRO A 302 -1.70 0.45 -5.63
C PRO A 302 -2.89 -0.40 -5.15
N ASP A 303 -4.08 0.23 -5.05
CA ASP A 303 -5.32 -0.45 -4.69
C ASP A 303 -5.54 -1.69 -5.56
N ASN A 304 -5.83 -2.81 -4.90
CA ASN A 304 -6.03 -4.10 -5.53
C ASN A 304 -6.82 -5.05 -4.62
N ALA A 305 -7.47 -6.04 -5.21
CA ALA A 305 -8.28 -7.02 -4.48
C ALA A 305 -7.51 -8.29 -4.07
N VAL A 306 -6.21 -8.40 -4.39
CA VAL A 306 -5.41 -9.61 -4.10
C VAL A 306 -5.35 -9.88 -2.60
N GLY A 307 -5.19 -8.82 -1.78
CA GLY A 307 -5.17 -8.98 -0.33
C GLY A 307 -6.48 -9.53 0.23
N ALA A 308 -7.61 -9.08 -0.31
CA ALA A 308 -8.91 -9.60 0.08
C ALA A 308 -9.08 -11.08 -0.34
N ALA A 309 -8.65 -11.46 -1.56
CA ALA A 309 -8.66 -12.85 -2.01
C ALA A 309 -7.76 -13.74 -1.14
N TYR A 310 -6.56 -13.26 -0.80
CA TYR A 310 -5.62 -13.99 0.04
C TYR A 310 -6.14 -14.13 1.49
N PHE A 311 -6.78 -13.12 2.02
CA PHE A 311 -7.45 -13.21 3.33
C PHE A 311 -8.54 -14.29 3.33
N ALA A 312 -9.36 -14.35 2.27
CA ALA A 312 -10.37 -15.40 2.13
C ALA A 312 -9.75 -16.80 2.01
N LEU A 313 -8.63 -16.95 1.28
CA LEU A 313 -7.89 -18.21 1.18
C LEU A 313 -7.41 -18.69 2.54
N GLN A 314 -6.82 -17.80 3.36
CA GLN A 314 -6.29 -18.15 4.69
C GLN A 314 -7.35 -18.58 5.68
N ARG A 315 -8.63 -18.25 5.44
CA ARG A 315 -9.77 -18.51 6.34
C ARG A 315 -10.80 -19.48 5.80
N GLY A 316 -10.77 -19.75 4.51
CA GLY A 316 -11.72 -20.63 3.82
C GLY A 316 -11.17 -22.05 3.56
N THR A 317 -9.95 -22.31 4.00
CA THR A 317 -9.32 -23.65 4.07
C THR A 317 -9.50 -24.21 5.51
#